data_3618c98eb37d91edf28c6c5fdce55b75
#
_entry.id   3618c98eb37d91edf28c6c5fdce55b75
#
_cell.length_a   1.000
_cell.length_b   1.000
_cell.length_c   1.000
_cell.angle_alpha   90.00
_cell.angle_beta   90.00
_cell.angle_gamma   90.00
#
_symmetry.space_group_name_H-M   'P 1'
#
loop_
_entity.id
_entity.type
_entity.pdbx_description
1 polymer ?
#
loop_
_entity_poly.entity_id
_entity_poly.type
_entity_poly.pdbx_seq_one_letter_code
_entity_poly.pdbx_strand_id
1 'polypeptide(L)'
;MSMRTTALRLTALVLAAGMVTASCGGSDTNANEEGLGDPGDCTVVDMAVSSEKIDLMTALAKSFNGSDDAKLGGGCAFVRPFSKASGGATDLLATGWPQSGEGERPVIWSPAATSWGQILNQRLADDGQGKLVGDAVSFQLTPLVIAMPEPMADALGYPAKPVGWADIAKLSTSKEGWAAYGHPEWGAFKLGKTNPNFSTSGLSALIGQTYAAAGKTRGLSQEDLDNPKVTDFAKNVESSVVHYGDITMNFLNNWFRTDREGTSLRYASAVAVEEKSVIDYNKGNPDGILQPGETPRKPRVPLVAIYPKEGTLYSDSPLFVLDADWVTAIEKKAAQQFIDFVQRPSAQKKVLEYGFRPGNPDVTIGAPISKANGVDPDQPSTLLQVPEPPVMLSLLQKWREQRKGARVLLVLDVSGSMKEAADPKDPNGPTKLDLAKKAAIEALGEFKSDDQVGLRIFTTGLGPNQDANFQDLLPVQPMSTNREALASRIRDQFPQNATPLYAVTGDAFGDMVTKYDPTKINAVVLLTDGKNDDGDTSDDRQQLSSLLEKLRRGTEGENAKSVRVFPIAYGSDADLDALTDIAEATNAAAYDASNPATITKVFTAVVSNF
;
A
#
# COMPACT_ATOMS: atom_id res chain seq x y z
N MET A 1 1.38 -45.55 -64.01
CA MET A 1 2.09 -45.60 -62.72
C MET A 1 1.77 -44.30 -61.98
N SER A 2 0.88 -44.41 -60.99
CA SER A 2 0.24 -43.29 -60.28
C SER A 2 1.05 -42.93 -59.07
N MET A 3 1.50 -41.68 -58.97
CA MET A 3 2.06 -41.11 -57.74
C MET A 3 0.93 -40.40 -56.97
N ARG A 4 0.60 -40.91 -55.78
CA ARG A 4 -0.30 -40.30 -54.80
C ARG A 4 0.49 -39.31 -53.95
N THR A 5 0.14 -38.03 -54.06
CA THR A 5 0.61 -36.99 -53.19
C THR A 5 -0.29 -36.93 -51.91
N THR A 6 0.33 -37.20 -50.79
CA THR A 6 -0.31 -37.08 -49.45
C THR A 6 -0.12 -35.66 -48.93
N ALA A 7 -1.20 -34.91 -48.81
CA ALA A 7 -1.17 -33.58 -48.20
C ALA A 7 -1.19 -33.68 -46.66
N LEU A 8 -0.12 -33.25 -46.02
CA LEU A 8 -0.06 -33.03 -44.57
C LEU A 8 -0.81 -31.72 -44.22
N ARG A 9 -1.88 -31.83 -43.50
CA ARG A 9 -2.53 -30.67 -42.84
C ARG A 9 -1.77 -30.34 -41.55
N LEU A 10 -1.02 -29.26 -41.55
CA LEU A 10 -0.54 -28.61 -40.31
C LEU A 10 -1.72 -27.90 -39.64
N THR A 11 -2.12 -28.40 -38.50
CA THR A 11 -3.03 -27.71 -37.60
C THR A 11 -2.18 -26.75 -36.75
N ALA A 12 -2.27 -25.45 -37.01
CA ALA A 12 -1.67 -24.43 -36.18
C ALA A 12 -2.48 -24.33 -34.88
N LEU A 13 -1.91 -24.78 -33.77
CA LEU A 13 -2.39 -24.45 -32.41
C LEU A 13 -1.99 -23.01 -32.13
N VAL A 14 -2.95 -22.12 -32.14
CA VAL A 14 -2.79 -20.77 -31.58
C VAL A 14 -2.87 -20.93 -30.06
N LEU A 15 -1.74 -20.89 -29.36
CA LEU A 15 -1.68 -20.64 -27.93
C LEU A 15 -2.00 -19.17 -27.75
N ALA A 16 -3.22 -18.89 -27.29
CA ALA A 16 -3.56 -17.62 -26.69
C ALA A 16 -2.85 -17.58 -25.30
N ALA A 17 -1.70 -16.92 -25.25
CA ALA A 17 -1.12 -16.52 -23.99
C ALA A 17 -2.01 -15.38 -23.44
N GLY A 18 -2.89 -15.72 -22.52
CA GLY A 18 -3.60 -14.73 -21.72
C GLY A 18 -2.58 -14.03 -20.81
N MET A 19 -2.22 -12.80 -21.14
CA MET A 19 -1.49 -11.93 -20.23
C MET A 19 -2.46 -11.54 -19.10
N VAL A 20 -2.20 -12.07 -17.92
CA VAL A 20 -2.84 -11.62 -16.69
C VAL A 20 -2.10 -10.38 -16.24
N THR A 21 -2.68 -9.20 -16.45
CA THR A 21 -2.19 -7.93 -15.89
C THR A 21 -2.43 -7.96 -14.39
N ALA A 22 -1.36 -8.09 -13.62
CA ALA A 22 -1.40 -7.83 -12.20
C ALA A 22 -1.60 -6.32 -11.98
N SER A 23 -2.84 -5.86 -11.86
CA SER A 23 -3.20 -4.51 -11.47
C SER A 23 -2.90 -4.35 -9.98
N CYS A 24 -1.67 -3.99 -9.64
CA CYS A 24 -1.28 -3.53 -8.31
C CYS A 24 -1.28 -2.00 -8.28
N GLY A 25 -2.44 -1.41 -8.26
CA GLY A 25 -2.60 0.03 -8.07
C GLY A 25 -4.08 0.32 -7.86
N GLY A 26 -4.42 0.89 -6.69
CA GLY A 26 -5.78 1.12 -6.23
C GLY A 26 -6.78 1.62 -7.25
N SER A 27 -7.31 0.73 -8.06
CA SER A 27 -8.61 0.92 -8.67
C SER A 27 -9.60 0.09 -7.85
N ASP A 28 -10.44 0.78 -7.07
CA ASP A 28 -11.61 0.20 -6.43
C ASP A 28 -12.67 -0.15 -7.51
N THR A 29 -12.29 -0.88 -8.56
CA THR A 29 -13.22 -1.38 -9.56
C THR A 29 -13.34 -2.88 -9.40
N ASN A 30 -14.44 -3.31 -8.82
CA ASN A 30 -15.27 -4.52 -9.04
C ASN A 30 -14.62 -5.86 -9.48
N ALA A 31 -13.30 -6.05 -9.40
CA ALA A 31 -12.67 -7.36 -9.65
C ALA A 31 -13.18 -8.45 -8.68
N ASN A 32 -13.74 -8.06 -7.52
CA ASN A 32 -14.29 -8.99 -6.54
C ASN A 32 -15.78 -9.29 -6.73
N GLU A 33 -16.50 -8.63 -7.66
CA GLU A 33 -17.89 -8.95 -7.97
C GLU A 33 -18.01 -10.23 -8.80
N GLU A 34 -16.98 -10.62 -9.55
CA GLU A 34 -16.98 -11.89 -10.26
C GLU A 34 -17.09 -13.07 -9.30
N GLY A 35 -18.26 -13.69 -9.31
CA GLY A 35 -18.57 -14.90 -8.56
C GLY A 35 -19.30 -14.72 -7.23
N LEU A 36 -19.75 -13.51 -6.86
CA LEU A 36 -20.69 -13.34 -5.76
C LEU A 36 -22.12 -13.72 -6.16
N GLY A 37 -22.45 -13.66 -7.46
CA GLY A 37 -23.80 -13.89 -7.99
C GLY A 37 -24.58 -12.59 -8.19
N ASP A 38 -25.83 -12.73 -8.65
CA ASP A 38 -26.76 -11.62 -8.84
C ASP A 38 -27.57 -11.41 -7.54
N PRO A 39 -27.59 -10.19 -6.96
CA PRO A 39 -28.39 -9.89 -5.79
C PRO A 39 -29.92 -10.06 -6.03
N GLY A 40 -30.42 -9.94 -7.28
CA GLY A 40 -31.83 -9.97 -7.58
C GLY A 40 -32.63 -8.99 -6.70
N ASP A 41 -33.70 -9.49 -6.05
CA ASP A 41 -34.54 -8.69 -5.14
C ASP A 41 -34.05 -8.71 -3.67
N CYS A 42 -32.82 -9.21 -3.38
CA CYS A 42 -32.28 -9.23 -2.03
C CYS A 42 -31.90 -7.82 -1.54
N THR A 43 -31.99 -7.61 -0.23
CA THR A 43 -31.39 -6.42 0.40
C THR A 43 -29.86 -6.51 0.31
N VAL A 44 -29.26 -5.59 -0.43
CA VAL A 44 -27.81 -5.53 -0.59
C VAL A 44 -27.18 -4.89 0.65
N VAL A 45 -26.11 -5.52 1.15
CA VAL A 45 -25.27 -5.06 2.25
C VAL A 45 -23.88 -4.82 1.71
N ASP A 46 -23.61 -3.60 1.27
CA ASP A 46 -22.27 -3.19 0.87
C ASP A 46 -21.35 -3.15 2.09
N MET A 47 -20.16 -3.75 1.96
CA MET A 47 -19.23 -3.88 3.07
C MET A 47 -17.84 -3.44 2.68
N ALA A 48 -17.39 -2.30 3.24
CA ALA A 48 -16.02 -1.85 3.11
C ALA A 48 -15.11 -2.65 4.06
N VAL A 49 -14.09 -3.33 3.51
CA VAL A 49 -13.17 -4.17 4.29
C VAL A 49 -11.72 -3.79 4.03
N SER A 50 -10.86 -3.92 5.03
CA SER A 50 -9.41 -3.73 4.84
C SER A 50 -8.84 -4.80 3.91
N SER A 51 -7.86 -4.39 3.11
CA SER A 51 -7.40 -5.11 1.91
C SER A 51 -6.90 -6.53 2.18
N GLU A 52 -6.21 -6.75 3.31
CA GLU A 52 -5.60 -8.04 3.66
C GLU A 52 -6.59 -9.18 3.90
N LYS A 53 -7.88 -8.88 4.05
CA LYS A 53 -8.94 -9.87 4.31
C LYS A 53 -10.05 -9.92 3.25
N ILE A 54 -9.87 -9.22 2.13
CA ILE A 54 -10.93 -9.15 1.09
C ILE A 54 -11.30 -10.53 0.55
N ASP A 55 -10.32 -11.40 0.31
CA ASP A 55 -10.56 -12.76 -0.18
C ASP A 55 -11.34 -13.61 0.82
N LEU A 56 -10.99 -13.54 2.10
CA LEU A 56 -11.74 -14.21 3.16
C LEU A 56 -13.19 -13.71 3.22
N MET A 57 -13.37 -12.38 3.21
CA MET A 57 -14.72 -11.80 3.31
C MET A 57 -15.56 -12.11 2.08
N THR A 58 -14.96 -12.13 0.88
CA THR A 58 -15.61 -12.58 -0.36
C THR A 58 -16.02 -14.06 -0.27
N ALA A 59 -15.14 -14.92 0.26
CA ALA A 59 -15.45 -16.33 0.43
C ALA A 59 -16.54 -16.59 1.49
N LEU A 60 -16.60 -15.79 2.56
CA LEU A 60 -17.66 -15.84 3.57
C LEU A 60 -19.00 -15.30 3.01
N ALA A 61 -18.95 -14.19 2.27
CA ALA A 61 -20.13 -13.64 1.58
C ALA A 61 -20.70 -14.64 0.56
N LYS A 62 -19.85 -15.30 -0.26
CA LYS A 62 -20.30 -16.38 -1.17
C LYS A 62 -20.96 -17.54 -0.44
N SER A 63 -20.49 -17.88 0.74
CA SER A 63 -21.06 -18.96 1.55
C SER A 63 -22.39 -18.56 2.22
N PHE A 64 -22.58 -17.27 2.48
CA PHE A 64 -23.79 -16.70 3.06
C PHE A 64 -24.87 -16.44 2.01
N ASN A 65 -24.50 -15.75 0.92
CA ASN A 65 -25.42 -15.38 -0.15
C ASN A 65 -26.14 -16.62 -0.73
N GLY A 66 -27.47 -16.56 -0.87
CA GLY A 66 -28.25 -17.68 -1.36
C GLY A 66 -28.47 -18.84 -0.39
N SER A 67 -27.84 -18.82 0.81
CA SER A 67 -28.08 -19.82 1.86
C SER A 67 -29.35 -19.55 2.66
N ASP A 68 -29.75 -20.53 3.48
CA ASP A 68 -30.86 -20.34 4.43
C ASP A 68 -30.57 -19.23 5.45
N ASP A 69 -29.33 -18.97 5.75
CA ASP A 69 -28.88 -17.92 6.68
C ASP A 69 -29.08 -16.50 6.12
N ALA A 70 -29.17 -16.36 4.81
CA ALA A 70 -29.45 -15.08 4.16
C ALA A 70 -30.96 -14.73 4.08
N LYS A 71 -31.87 -15.61 4.54
CA LYS A 71 -33.31 -15.34 4.49
C LYS A 71 -33.75 -14.28 5.48
N LEU A 72 -34.43 -13.26 5.00
CA LEU A 72 -35.00 -12.14 5.77
C LEU A 72 -36.52 -12.18 5.69
N GLY A 73 -37.23 -12.73 6.63
CA GLY A 73 -38.69 -12.57 6.86
C GLY A 73 -39.59 -12.13 5.69
N GLY A 74 -39.44 -12.70 4.48
CA GLY A 74 -40.12 -12.33 3.24
C GLY A 74 -39.20 -11.86 2.11
N GLY A 75 -37.88 -11.85 2.30
CA GLY A 75 -36.83 -11.52 1.32
C GLY A 75 -35.54 -12.24 1.63
N CYS A 76 -34.44 -11.68 1.16
CA CYS A 76 -33.10 -12.20 1.37
C CYS A 76 -32.10 -11.05 1.59
N ALA A 77 -30.95 -11.37 2.20
CA ALA A 77 -29.79 -10.50 2.27
C ALA A 77 -28.76 -10.94 1.22
N PHE A 78 -28.02 -9.97 0.69
CA PHE A 78 -26.90 -10.20 -0.22
C PHE A 78 -25.73 -9.32 0.21
N VAL A 79 -24.63 -9.92 0.67
CA VAL A 79 -23.45 -9.20 1.15
C VAL A 79 -22.44 -9.04 0.01
N ARG A 80 -21.98 -7.78 -0.19
CA ARG A 80 -21.06 -7.40 -1.24
C ARG A 80 -19.83 -6.69 -0.63
N PRO A 81 -18.72 -7.43 -0.35
CA PRO A 81 -17.50 -6.84 0.18
C PRO A 81 -16.69 -6.16 -0.93
N PHE A 82 -16.08 -5.02 -0.59
CA PHE A 82 -15.09 -4.34 -1.42
C PHE A 82 -13.92 -3.88 -0.59
N SER A 83 -12.73 -3.80 -1.21
CA SER A 83 -11.48 -3.45 -0.52
C SER A 83 -11.36 -1.96 -0.29
N LYS A 84 -10.96 -1.57 0.94
CA LYS A 84 -10.64 -0.17 1.30
C LYS A 84 -9.65 -0.15 2.45
N ALA A 85 -8.52 0.54 2.30
CA ALA A 85 -7.57 0.72 3.39
C ALA A 85 -8.25 1.34 4.62
N SER A 86 -7.93 0.85 5.83
CA SER A 86 -8.65 1.22 7.06
C SER A 86 -8.64 2.73 7.32
N GLY A 87 -7.49 3.40 7.19
CA GLY A 87 -7.39 4.85 7.36
C GLY A 87 -8.12 5.62 6.26
N GLY A 88 -8.02 5.18 4.98
CA GLY A 88 -8.76 5.79 3.88
C GLY A 88 -10.27 5.70 4.05
N ALA A 89 -10.79 4.55 4.51
CA ALA A 89 -12.20 4.42 4.87
C ALA A 89 -12.60 5.32 6.05
N THR A 90 -11.71 5.50 7.05
CA THR A 90 -11.93 6.44 8.16
C THR A 90 -12.11 7.86 7.66
N ASP A 91 -11.28 8.31 6.72
CA ASP A 91 -11.36 9.67 6.15
C ASP A 91 -12.66 9.86 5.33
N LEU A 92 -13.05 8.86 4.53
CA LEU A 92 -14.30 8.90 3.78
C LEU A 92 -15.53 8.92 4.68
N LEU A 93 -15.55 8.10 5.73
CA LEU A 93 -16.65 8.07 6.70
C LEU A 93 -16.74 9.38 7.48
N ALA A 94 -15.62 9.98 7.86
CA ALA A 94 -15.60 11.28 8.54
C ALA A 94 -16.16 12.41 7.67
N THR A 95 -16.10 12.27 6.33
CA THR A 95 -16.61 13.27 5.36
C THR A 95 -17.96 12.89 4.74
N GLY A 96 -18.64 11.86 5.27
CA GLY A 96 -19.97 11.42 4.82
C GLY A 96 -19.95 10.54 3.57
N TRP A 97 -18.82 9.93 3.21
CA TRP A 97 -18.61 9.03 2.07
C TRP A 97 -19.14 9.61 0.75
N PRO A 98 -18.37 10.42 0.04
CA PRO A 98 -18.78 11.04 -1.22
C PRO A 98 -19.21 10.01 -2.26
N GLN A 99 -20.29 10.25 -2.99
CA GLN A 99 -20.85 9.29 -3.97
C GLN A 99 -20.04 9.19 -5.27
N SER A 100 -19.20 10.16 -5.57
CA SER A 100 -18.43 10.18 -6.82
C SER A 100 -17.04 9.57 -6.65
N GLY A 101 -16.78 8.44 -7.31
CA GLY A 101 -15.44 7.86 -7.43
C GLY A 101 -14.95 6.99 -6.26
N GLU A 102 -15.76 6.78 -5.20
CA GLU A 102 -15.35 6.03 -4.00
C GLU A 102 -16.09 4.70 -3.80
N GLY A 103 -16.91 4.30 -4.75
CA GLY A 103 -17.76 3.11 -4.65
C GLY A 103 -19.04 3.34 -3.85
N GLU A 104 -19.79 2.27 -3.61
CA GLU A 104 -21.04 2.31 -2.88
C GLU A 104 -20.81 2.67 -1.40
N ARG A 105 -21.82 3.34 -0.80
CA ARG A 105 -21.80 3.66 0.62
C ARG A 105 -21.95 2.39 1.45
N PRO A 106 -21.00 2.06 2.35
CA PRO A 106 -21.07 0.82 3.09
C PRO A 106 -22.19 0.83 4.14
N VAL A 107 -22.79 -0.33 4.33
CA VAL A 107 -23.67 -0.67 5.48
C VAL A 107 -22.83 -1.23 6.62
N ILE A 108 -21.84 -2.07 6.27
CA ILE A 108 -20.84 -2.59 7.21
C ILE A 108 -19.48 -1.99 6.87
N TRP A 109 -18.77 -1.56 7.90
CA TRP A 109 -17.36 -1.23 7.81
C TRP A 109 -16.53 -2.18 8.67
N SER A 110 -15.55 -2.84 8.05
CA SER A 110 -14.64 -3.75 8.74
C SER A 110 -13.18 -3.31 8.53
N PRO A 111 -12.70 -2.33 9.32
CA PRO A 111 -11.27 -2.02 9.34
C PRO A 111 -10.48 -3.19 9.91
N ALA A 112 -9.15 -3.17 9.79
CA ALA A 112 -8.34 -4.22 10.37
C ALA A 112 -8.30 -4.17 11.91
N ALA A 113 -8.56 -3.02 12.53
CA ALA A 113 -8.58 -2.89 13.99
C ALA A 113 -9.67 -1.93 14.49
N THR A 114 -10.19 -2.21 15.70
CA THR A 114 -11.18 -1.37 16.42
C THR A 114 -10.67 0.05 16.65
N SER A 115 -9.36 0.26 16.76
CA SER A 115 -8.74 1.59 16.91
C SER A 115 -9.18 2.59 15.84
N TRP A 116 -9.45 2.14 14.61
CA TRP A 116 -9.93 3.01 13.54
C TRP A 116 -11.35 3.54 13.78
N GLY A 117 -12.23 2.71 14.32
CA GLY A 117 -13.56 3.15 14.74
C GLY A 117 -13.52 4.18 15.87
N GLN A 118 -12.57 4.00 16.80
CA GLN A 118 -12.34 4.96 17.88
C GLN A 118 -11.80 6.29 17.34
N ILE A 119 -10.84 6.25 16.39
CA ILE A 119 -10.31 7.44 15.71
C ILE A 119 -11.41 8.16 14.93
N LEU A 120 -12.25 7.42 14.18
CA LEU A 120 -13.38 7.98 13.45
C LEU A 120 -14.32 8.74 14.39
N ASN A 121 -14.80 8.07 15.44
CA ASN A 121 -15.72 8.68 16.38
C ASN A 121 -15.13 9.90 17.10
N GLN A 122 -13.82 9.92 17.37
CA GLN A 122 -13.15 11.08 17.96
C GLN A 122 -13.11 12.26 16.97
N ARG A 123 -12.76 12.02 15.70
CA ARG A 123 -12.78 13.06 14.67
C ARG A 123 -14.17 13.66 14.49
N LEU A 124 -15.21 12.82 14.44
CA LEU A 124 -16.60 13.26 14.35
C LEU A 124 -17.01 14.10 15.57
N ALA A 125 -16.59 13.69 16.76
CA ALA A 125 -16.86 14.44 17.99
C ALA A 125 -16.15 15.81 18.00
N ASP A 126 -14.92 15.88 17.52
CA ASP A 126 -14.15 17.13 17.39
C ASP A 126 -14.85 18.11 16.42
N ASP A 127 -15.54 17.58 15.40
CA ASP A 127 -16.36 18.33 14.44
C ASP A 127 -17.83 18.54 14.91
N GLY A 128 -18.17 18.17 16.16
CA GLY A 128 -19.50 18.32 16.73
C GLY A 128 -20.55 17.35 16.18
N GLN A 129 -20.12 16.25 15.55
CA GLN A 129 -21.00 15.22 14.97
C GLN A 129 -21.20 14.05 15.93
N GLY A 130 -22.25 13.25 15.68
CA GLY A 130 -22.54 12.02 16.44
C GLY A 130 -21.59 10.86 16.07
N LYS A 131 -21.56 9.84 16.94
CA LYS A 131 -20.81 8.61 16.65
C LYS A 131 -21.43 7.87 15.47
N LEU A 132 -20.58 7.35 14.57
CA LEU A 132 -20.99 6.57 13.41
C LEU A 132 -20.85 5.06 13.65
N VAL A 133 -20.00 4.65 14.57
CA VAL A 133 -19.78 3.25 14.94
C VAL A 133 -19.96 3.06 16.45
N GLY A 134 -20.62 1.92 16.79
CA GLY A 134 -20.78 1.46 18.18
C GLY A 134 -19.79 0.35 18.52
N ASP A 135 -20.13 -0.43 19.55
CA ASP A 135 -19.40 -1.65 19.88
C ASP A 135 -19.57 -2.69 18.77
N ALA A 136 -18.51 -3.42 18.50
CA ALA A 136 -18.51 -4.48 17.50
C ALA A 136 -17.78 -5.72 18.00
N VAL A 137 -18.18 -6.86 17.47
CA VAL A 137 -17.53 -8.13 17.77
C VAL A 137 -16.36 -8.32 16.80
N SER A 138 -15.20 -8.65 17.34
CA SER A 138 -14.05 -9.08 16.55
C SER A 138 -14.33 -10.46 15.96
N PHE A 139 -14.22 -10.62 14.64
CA PHE A 139 -14.47 -11.92 14.02
C PHE A 139 -13.17 -12.68 13.71
N GLN A 140 -12.05 -12.01 13.70
CA GLN A 140 -10.72 -12.59 13.52
C GLN A 140 -9.66 -11.73 14.22
N LEU A 141 -8.50 -12.33 14.49
CA LEU A 141 -7.37 -11.67 15.14
C LEU A 141 -6.08 -11.97 14.36
N THR A 142 -5.18 -10.99 14.30
CA THR A 142 -3.81 -11.19 13.84
C THR A 142 -2.89 -10.21 14.57
N PRO A 143 -1.83 -10.67 15.27
CA PRO A 143 -0.94 -9.76 15.97
C PRO A 143 -0.01 -9.05 14.99
N LEU A 144 0.38 -7.81 15.31
CA LEU A 144 1.51 -7.17 14.67
C LEU A 144 2.80 -7.90 15.03
N VAL A 145 3.65 -8.12 14.04
CA VAL A 145 4.98 -8.70 14.20
C VAL A 145 6.04 -7.89 13.45
N ILE A 146 7.29 -8.09 13.78
CA ILE A 146 8.42 -7.66 12.98
C ILE A 146 8.85 -8.88 12.16
N ALA A 147 8.42 -8.96 10.90
CA ALA A 147 8.86 -10.02 10.00
C ALA A 147 10.30 -9.77 9.57
N MET A 148 11.13 -10.80 9.64
CA MET A 148 12.56 -10.74 9.32
C MET A 148 12.97 -12.00 8.53
N PRO A 149 13.89 -11.89 7.55
CA PRO A 149 14.50 -13.07 6.92
C PRO A 149 15.12 -13.99 7.98
N GLU A 150 14.83 -15.26 7.90
CA GLU A 150 15.31 -16.26 8.89
C GLU A 150 16.82 -16.14 9.17
N PRO A 151 17.73 -16.03 8.18
CA PRO A 151 19.17 -15.86 8.45
C PRO A 151 19.51 -14.61 9.26
N MET A 152 18.76 -13.52 9.07
CA MET A 152 18.98 -12.27 9.82
C MET A 152 18.48 -12.38 11.26
N ALA A 153 17.35 -13.04 11.47
CA ALA A 153 16.82 -13.32 12.80
C ALA A 153 17.78 -14.24 13.58
N ASP A 154 18.32 -15.27 12.93
CA ASP A 154 19.33 -16.18 13.50
C ASP A 154 20.60 -15.43 13.91
N ALA A 155 21.09 -14.50 13.08
CA ALA A 155 22.25 -13.67 13.40
C ALA A 155 22.04 -12.80 14.64
N LEU A 156 20.79 -12.40 14.95
CA LEU A 156 20.43 -11.72 16.21
C LEU A 156 20.28 -12.67 17.39
N GLY A 157 20.25 -13.99 17.16
CA GLY A 157 20.05 -15.05 18.15
C GLY A 157 18.58 -15.38 18.42
N TYR A 158 17.65 -14.93 17.60
CA TYR A 158 16.23 -15.29 17.71
C TYR A 158 16.02 -16.75 17.29
N PRO A 159 15.11 -17.55 17.94
CA PRO A 159 14.19 -17.14 19.01
C PRO A 159 14.77 -17.23 20.42
N ALA A 160 15.97 -17.79 20.61
CA ALA A 160 16.56 -17.96 21.95
C ALA A 160 16.77 -16.63 22.68
N LYS A 161 17.10 -15.57 21.92
CA LYS A 161 17.20 -14.20 22.42
C LYS A 161 16.00 -13.39 21.92
N PRO A 162 15.09 -12.97 22.81
CA PRO A 162 13.96 -12.12 22.41
C PRO A 162 14.41 -10.79 21.79
N VAL A 163 13.83 -10.43 20.67
CA VAL A 163 14.08 -9.19 19.93
C VAL A 163 12.83 -8.29 20.03
N GLY A 164 13.01 -6.98 20.03
CA GLY A 164 11.92 -6.02 20.07
C GLY A 164 12.31 -4.65 19.52
N TRP A 165 11.46 -3.66 19.75
CA TRP A 165 11.64 -2.30 19.20
C TRP A 165 12.94 -1.62 19.69
N ALA A 166 13.39 -1.92 20.91
CA ALA A 166 14.66 -1.39 21.42
C ALA A 166 15.86 -1.93 20.61
N ASP A 167 15.83 -3.20 20.18
CA ASP A 167 16.86 -3.78 19.34
C ASP A 167 16.80 -3.19 17.93
N ILE A 168 15.60 -2.99 17.39
CA ILE A 168 15.38 -2.32 16.09
C ILE A 168 15.94 -0.89 16.11
N ALA A 169 15.65 -0.09 17.13
CA ALA A 169 16.18 1.28 17.26
C ALA A 169 17.72 1.29 17.28
N LYS A 170 18.34 0.31 17.96
CA LYS A 170 19.80 0.15 18.01
C LYS A 170 20.37 -0.24 16.64
N LEU A 171 19.75 -1.18 15.93
CA LEU A 171 20.13 -1.58 14.58
C LEU A 171 20.00 -0.43 13.59
N SER A 172 18.92 0.35 13.69
CA SER A 172 18.62 1.48 12.80
C SER A 172 19.68 2.57 12.84
N THR A 173 20.36 2.73 13.98
CA THR A 173 21.42 3.75 14.18
C THR A 173 22.83 3.19 14.12
N SER A 174 22.99 1.87 13.90
CA SER A 174 24.28 1.22 13.81
C SER A 174 25.02 1.66 12.54
N LYS A 175 26.25 2.17 12.71
CA LYS A 175 27.13 2.51 11.58
C LYS A 175 27.70 1.27 10.91
N GLU A 176 27.87 0.19 11.66
CA GLU A 176 28.41 -1.07 11.16
C GLU A 176 27.34 -1.94 10.48
N GLY A 177 26.05 -1.65 10.75
CA GLY A 177 24.93 -2.43 10.23
C GLY A 177 25.10 -3.92 10.53
N TRP A 178 24.89 -4.77 9.53
CA TRP A 178 25.00 -6.22 9.66
C TRP A 178 26.44 -6.74 9.77
N ALA A 179 27.45 -5.91 9.47
CA ALA A 179 28.86 -6.27 9.71
C ALA A 179 29.14 -6.54 11.21
N ALA A 180 28.42 -5.86 12.11
CA ALA A 180 28.51 -6.13 13.57
C ALA A 180 28.07 -7.54 13.95
N TYR A 181 27.36 -8.23 13.06
CA TYR A 181 26.89 -9.62 13.23
C TYR A 181 27.57 -10.60 12.28
N GLY A 182 28.67 -10.19 11.63
CA GLY A 182 29.47 -11.05 10.74
C GLY A 182 28.99 -11.10 9.29
N HIS A 183 28.03 -10.24 8.91
CA HIS A 183 27.39 -10.22 7.59
C HIS A 183 27.50 -8.86 6.87
N PRO A 184 28.70 -8.39 6.54
CA PRO A 184 28.87 -7.10 5.86
C PRO A 184 28.16 -7.04 4.49
N GLU A 185 27.95 -8.18 3.84
CA GLU A 185 27.26 -8.28 2.54
C GLU A 185 25.77 -7.90 2.59
N TRP A 186 25.14 -7.87 3.77
CA TRP A 186 23.75 -7.42 3.95
C TRP A 186 23.64 -5.89 4.11
N GLY A 187 24.75 -5.21 4.38
CA GLY A 187 24.85 -3.75 4.49
C GLY A 187 24.25 -3.17 5.77
N ALA A 188 23.68 -1.98 5.66
CA ALA A 188 22.98 -1.31 6.77
C ALA A 188 21.62 -1.96 7.05
N PHE A 189 21.15 -1.85 8.31
CA PHE A 189 19.78 -2.28 8.65
C PHE A 189 18.74 -1.42 7.91
N LYS A 190 17.75 -2.07 7.33
CA LYS A 190 16.68 -1.46 6.53
C LYS A 190 15.32 -1.95 7.01
N LEU A 191 14.48 -1.02 7.45
CA LEU A 191 13.13 -1.29 7.96
C LEU A 191 12.07 -0.96 6.91
N GLY A 192 11.16 -1.89 6.65
CA GLY A 192 9.89 -1.66 5.95
C GLY A 192 8.82 -1.24 6.96
N LYS A 193 8.07 -0.20 6.65
CA LYS A 193 6.88 0.22 7.40
C LYS A 193 5.84 0.76 6.43
N THR A 194 4.59 0.76 6.85
CA THR A 194 3.53 1.46 6.15
C THR A 194 3.18 2.77 6.83
N ASN A 195 2.53 3.66 6.10
CA ASN A 195 2.08 4.94 6.62
C ASN A 195 0.96 4.72 7.67
N PRO A 196 1.15 5.15 8.92
CA PRO A 196 0.20 4.93 10.01
C PRO A 196 -1.13 5.68 9.85
N ASN A 197 -1.23 6.63 8.92
CA ASN A 197 -2.51 7.30 8.62
C ASN A 197 -3.44 6.44 7.76
N PHE A 198 -2.91 5.45 7.03
CA PHE A 198 -3.68 4.60 6.11
C PHE A 198 -3.70 3.14 6.54
N SER A 199 -2.58 2.63 7.06
CA SER A 199 -2.37 1.20 7.34
C SER A 199 -2.40 0.89 8.82
N THR A 200 -3.11 -0.18 9.18
CA THR A 200 -3.18 -0.67 10.56
C THR A 200 -1.83 -1.19 11.07
N SER A 201 -1.05 -1.89 10.25
CA SER A 201 0.30 -2.32 10.65
C SER A 201 1.22 -1.14 10.92
N GLY A 202 1.10 -0.06 10.14
CA GLY A 202 1.80 1.21 10.39
C GLY A 202 1.42 1.86 11.70
N LEU A 203 0.11 1.96 11.97
CA LEU A 203 -0.42 2.52 13.22
C LEU A 203 0.00 1.66 14.43
N SER A 204 -0.16 0.35 14.34
CA SER A 204 0.22 -0.58 15.41
C SER A 204 1.73 -0.58 15.67
N ALA A 205 2.57 -0.47 14.63
CA ALA A 205 4.01 -0.33 14.78
C ALA A 205 4.39 0.99 15.46
N LEU A 206 3.71 2.08 15.10
CA LEU A 206 3.92 3.39 15.73
C LEU A 206 3.54 3.37 17.22
N ILE A 207 2.41 2.77 17.57
CA ILE A 207 1.99 2.57 18.97
C ILE A 207 2.99 1.67 19.70
N GLY A 208 3.38 0.53 19.11
CA GLY A 208 4.30 -0.43 19.74
C GLY A 208 5.68 0.15 20.02
N GLN A 209 6.28 0.86 19.06
CA GLN A 209 7.57 1.53 19.27
C GLN A 209 7.50 2.64 20.32
N THR A 210 6.34 3.33 20.42
CA THR A 210 6.13 4.39 21.41
C THR A 210 6.01 3.81 22.83
N TYR A 211 5.28 2.71 22.99
CA TYR A 211 5.24 1.98 24.26
C TYR A 211 6.61 1.48 24.69
N ALA A 212 7.38 0.93 23.75
CA ALA A 212 8.76 0.49 24.02
C ALA A 212 9.64 1.65 24.50
N ALA A 213 9.53 2.81 23.86
CA ALA A 213 10.26 4.02 24.25
C ALA A 213 9.84 4.54 25.62
N ALA A 214 8.55 4.48 25.95
CA ALA A 214 7.99 4.91 27.24
C ALA A 214 8.24 3.90 28.38
N GLY A 215 8.66 2.67 28.05
CA GLY A 215 8.83 1.58 29.02
C GLY A 215 7.49 1.14 29.66
N LYS A 216 6.40 1.21 28.91
CA LYS A 216 5.03 0.91 29.34
C LYS A 216 4.38 -0.16 28.46
N THR A 217 3.29 -0.75 28.94
CA THR A 217 2.42 -1.65 28.17
C THR A 217 0.96 -1.19 28.16
N ARG A 218 0.63 -0.18 28.96
CA ARG A 218 -0.70 0.42 29.10
C ARG A 218 -0.64 1.87 29.53
N GLY A 219 -1.73 2.62 29.33
CA GLY A 219 -1.87 3.98 29.81
C GLY A 219 -0.88 4.94 29.15
N LEU A 220 -0.64 4.80 27.84
CA LEU A 220 0.12 5.78 27.08
C LEU A 220 -0.61 7.12 27.11
N SER A 221 0.11 8.20 27.42
CA SER A 221 -0.45 9.53 27.64
C SER A 221 0.21 10.60 26.77
N GLN A 222 -0.40 11.78 26.73
CA GLN A 222 0.18 12.94 26.04
C GLN A 222 1.56 13.30 26.62
N GLU A 223 1.75 13.19 27.94
CA GLU A 223 3.04 13.45 28.59
C GLU A 223 4.15 12.51 28.09
N ASP A 224 3.80 11.22 27.86
CA ASP A 224 4.75 10.27 27.26
C ASP A 224 5.13 10.69 25.83
N LEU A 225 4.16 11.16 25.02
CA LEU A 225 4.41 11.63 23.66
C LEU A 225 5.26 12.91 23.62
N ASP A 226 5.17 13.75 24.65
CA ASP A 226 5.94 15.00 24.77
C ASP A 226 7.35 14.78 25.33
N ASN A 227 7.67 13.56 25.77
CA ASN A 227 8.98 13.22 26.29
C ASN A 227 10.02 13.16 25.15
N PRO A 228 11.12 13.98 25.22
CA PRO A 228 12.16 13.97 24.19
C PRO A 228 12.78 12.61 23.94
N LYS A 229 12.90 11.74 24.95
CA LYS A 229 13.44 10.37 24.78
C LYS A 229 12.56 9.52 23.89
N VAL A 230 11.22 9.68 23.99
CA VAL A 230 10.26 8.96 23.13
C VAL A 230 10.37 9.48 21.70
N THR A 231 10.48 10.80 21.52
CA THR A 231 10.69 11.43 20.23
C THR A 231 12.00 10.96 19.57
N ASP A 232 13.11 10.95 20.31
CA ASP A 232 14.42 10.52 19.81
C ASP A 232 14.41 9.02 19.44
N PHE A 233 13.77 8.20 20.27
CA PHE A 233 13.61 6.76 19.98
C PHE A 233 12.82 6.56 18.67
N ALA A 234 11.71 7.26 18.51
CA ALA A 234 10.90 7.18 17.29
C ALA A 234 11.73 7.58 16.07
N LYS A 235 12.43 8.73 16.11
CA LYS A 235 13.34 9.17 15.03
C LYS A 235 14.43 8.15 14.73
N ASN A 236 14.98 7.48 15.73
CA ASN A 236 15.98 6.44 15.55
C ASN A 236 15.42 5.24 14.78
N VAL A 237 14.23 4.75 15.13
CA VAL A 237 13.54 3.69 14.38
C VAL A 237 13.25 4.13 12.95
N GLU A 238 12.66 5.33 12.78
CA GLU A 238 12.27 5.86 11.46
C GLU A 238 13.48 6.11 10.55
N SER A 239 14.68 6.36 11.08
CA SER A 239 15.89 6.64 10.29
C SER A 239 16.27 5.52 9.33
N SER A 240 15.95 4.26 9.66
CA SER A 240 16.22 3.08 8.84
C SER A 240 15.12 2.74 7.83
N VAL A 241 13.99 3.46 7.88
CA VAL A 241 12.87 3.19 6.97
C VAL A 241 13.29 3.42 5.53
N VAL A 242 13.02 2.45 4.66
CA VAL A 242 13.39 2.52 3.24
C VAL A 242 12.38 3.30 2.41
N HIS A 243 11.11 3.14 2.71
CA HIS A 243 9.98 3.96 2.28
C HIS A 243 8.76 3.56 3.10
N TYR A 244 7.75 4.42 3.15
CA TYR A 244 6.44 4.07 3.68
C TYR A 244 5.55 3.60 2.53
N GLY A 245 4.76 2.57 2.74
CA GLY A 245 3.72 2.14 1.80
C GLY A 245 2.35 2.54 2.31
N ASP A 246 1.38 2.63 1.44
CA ASP A 246 -0.03 2.76 1.80
C ASP A 246 -0.59 1.46 2.37
N ILE A 247 -0.15 0.31 1.82
CA ILE A 247 -0.49 -1.05 2.27
C ILE A 247 0.76 -1.95 2.33
N THR A 248 0.73 -2.95 3.22
CA THR A 248 1.84 -3.90 3.40
C THR A 248 2.08 -4.79 2.19
N MET A 249 1.03 -5.08 1.42
CA MET A 249 1.05 -5.99 0.29
C MET A 249 2.03 -5.56 -0.79
N ASN A 250 2.06 -4.26 -1.15
CA ASN A 250 3.01 -3.71 -2.13
C ASN A 250 4.47 -3.91 -1.70
N PHE A 251 4.76 -3.71 -0.41
CA PHE A 251 6.11 -3.94 0.12
C PHE A 251 6.51 -5.41 0.06
N LEU A 252 5.61 -6.31 0.43
CA LEU A 252 5.86 -7.75 0.44
C LEU A 252 6.01 -8.33 -0.96
N ASN A 253 5.22 -7.86 -1.93
CA ASN A 253 5.36 -8.24 -3.34
C ASN A 253 6.73 -7.85 -3.89
N ASN A 254 7.18 -6.62 -3.64
CA ASN A 254 8.53 -6.18 -4.02
C ASN A 254 9.62 -7.03 -3.34
N TRP A 255 9.47 -7.31 -2.04
CA TRP A 255 10.43 -8.17 -1.33
C TRP A 255 10.47 -9.58 -1.91
N PHE A 256 9.30 -10.17 -2.20
CA PHE A 256 9.19 -11.49 -2.78
C PHE A 256 9.78 -11.56 -4.20
N ARG A 257 9.65 -10.48 -5.00
CA ARG A 257 10.29 -10.37 -6.29
C ARG A 257 11.81 -10.37 -6.16
N THR A 258 12.37 -9.56 -5.25
CA THR A 258 13.82 -9.54 -4.97
C THR A 258 14.32 -10.88 -4.41
N ASP A 259 13.48 -11.67 -3.73
CA ASP A 259 13.83 -13.04 -3.33
C ASP A 259 13.99 -13.96 -4.55
N ARG A 260 13.12 -13.85 -5.56
CA ARG A 260 13.30 -14.58 -6.82
C ARG A 260 14.62 -14.24 -7.53
N GLU A 261 15.06 -13.00 -7.44
CA GLU A 261 16.32 -12.49 -8.00
C GLU A 261 17.54 -12.82 -7.14
N GLY A 262 17.35 -13.27 -5.89
CA GLY A 262 18.42 -13.59 -4.95
C GLY A 262 19.01 -12.36 -4.23
N THR A 263 18.28 -11.25 -4.20
CA THR A 263 18.71 -9.96 -3.61
C THR A 263 17.90 -9.55 -2.37
N SER A 264 16.99 -10.41 -1.89
CA SER A 264 16.06 -10.12 -0.78
C SER A 264 16.74 -9.62 0.49
N LEU A 265 17.91 -10.18 0.87
CA LEU A 265 18.67 -9.76 2.06
C LEU A 265 19.30 -8.36 1.92
N ARG A 266 19.35 -7.80 0.71
CA ARG A 266 19.80 -6.42 0.47
C ARG A 266 18.63 -5.44 0.34
N TYR A 267 17.44 -5.93 0.01
CA TYR A 267 16.25 -5.10 -0.15
C TYR A 267 15.76 -4.55 1.19
N ALA A 268 15.49 -5.43 2.14
CA ALA A 268 15.06 -5.07 3.49
C ALA A 268 15.60 -6.06 4.51
N SER A 269 15.74 -5.59 5.75
CA SER A 269 16.17 -6.40 6.90
C SER A 269 15.00 -6.85 7.75
N ALA A 270 13.94 -6.05 7.81
CA ALA A 270 12.72 -6.35 8.55
C ALA A 270 11.56 -5.52 8.01
N VAL A 271 10.34 -5.95 8.30
CA VAL A 271 9.11 -5.18 8.04
C VAL A 271 8.11 -5.35 9.16
N ALA A 272 7.44 -4.27 9.57
CA ALA A 272 6.33 -4.33 10.52
C ALA A 272 5.04 -4.69 9.77
N VAL A 273 4.53 -5.89 10.02
CA VAL A 273 3.34 -6.47 9.35
C VAL A 273 2.51 -7.30 10.32
N GLU A 274 1.34 -7.71 9.90
CA GLU A 274 0.53 -8.71 10.61
C GLU A 274 1.12 -10.12 10.47
N GLU A 275 0.92 -10.97 11.49
CA GLU A 275 1.33 -12.39 11.50
C GLU A 275 0.85 -13.14 10.24
N LYS A 276 -0.38 -12.87 9.79
CA LYS A 276 -0.95 -13.45 8.56
C LYS A 276 -0.05 -13.20 7.35
N SER A 277 0.50 -12.01 7.22
CA SER A 277 1.36 -11.64 6.08
C SER A 277 2.64 -12.48 6.01
N VAL A 278 3.18 -12.91 7.16
CA VAL A 278 4.33 -13.84 7.21
C VAL A 278 3.93 -15.22 6.68
N ILE A 279 2.74 -15.70 7.06
CA ILE A 279 2.20 -16.98 6.57
C ILE A 279 2.01 -16.92 5.05
N ASP A 280 1.42 -15.87 4.52
CA ASP A 280 1.16 -15.71 3.09
C ASP A 280 2.46 -15.64 2.30
N TYR A 281 3.42 -14.81 2.73
CA TYR A 281 4.73 -14.72 2.11
C TYR A 281 5.42 -16.08 2.04
N ASN A 282 5.44 -16.84 3.14
CA ASN A 282 6.08 -18.13 3.21
C ASN A 282 5.34 -19.24 2.42
N LYS A 283 4.05 -19.06 2.17
CA LYS A 283 3.27 -19.90 1.26
C LYS A 283 3.50 -19.53 -0.21
N GLY A 284 4.13 -18.40 -0.51
CA GLY A 284 4.38 -17.92 -1.87
C GLY A 284 3.26 -17.06 -2.44
N ASN A 285 2.46 -16.46 -1.59
CA ASN A 285 1.38 -15.53 -1.90
C ASN A 285 1.56 -14.24 -1.06
N PRO A 286 2.55 -13.40 -1.37
CA PRO A 286 3.00 -12.30 -0.51
C PRO A 286 1.96 -11.21 -0.27
N ASP A 287 0.98 -11.01 -1.16
CA ASP A 287 -0.11 -10.07 -0.99
C ASP A 287 -1.38 -10.70 -0.39
N GLY A 288 -1.41 -12.01 -0.25
CA GLY A 288 -2.54 -12.75 0.30
C GLY A 288 -3.69 -12.92 -0.68
N ILE A 289 -3.53 -12.53 -1.97
CA ILE A 289 -4.54 -12.60 -3.03
C ILE A 289 -4.05 -13.54 -4.13
N LEU A 290 -4.80 -14.62 -4.39
CA LEU A 290 -4.49 -15.55 -5.48
C LEU A 290 -5.31 -15.20 -6.71
N GLN A 291 -4.62 -14.78 -7.77
CA GLN A 291 -5.24 -14.54 -9.05
C GLN A 291 -5.59 -15.86 -9.78
N PRO A 292 -6.63 -15.89 -10.62
CA PRO A 292 -6.95 -17.07 -11.41
C PRO A 292 -5.75 -17.54 -12.25
N GLY A 293 -5.32 -18.79 -12.04
CA GLY A 293 -4.16 -19.37 -12.73
C GLY A 293 -2.80 -19.12 -12.08
N GLU A 294 -2.74 -18.32 -11.04
CA GLU A 294 -1.53 -18.12 -10.27
C GLU A 294 -1.17 -19.38 -9.47
N THR A 295 0.12 -19.72 -9.47
CA THR A 295 0.65 -20.85 -8.70
C THR A 295 1.64 -20.35 -7.66
N PRO A 296 1.32 -20.44 -6.37
CA PRO A 296 2.21 -20.01 -5.31
C PRO A 296 3.55 -20.75 -5.34
N ARG A 297 4.63 -19.99 -5.15
CA ARG A 297 5.98 -20.53 -5.07
C ARG A 297 6.64 -20.09 -3.77
N LYS A 298 7.07 -21.03 -2.95
CA LYS A 298 7.77 -20.71 -1.71
C LYS A 298 8.98 -19.81 -1.96
N PRO A 299 9.24 -18.83 -1.05
CA PRO A 299 10.43 -18.00 -1.13
C PRO A 299 11.71 -18.86 -0.94
N ARG A 300 12.83 -18.36 -1.45
CA ARG A 300 14.16 -18.95 -1.19
C ARG A 300 14.60 -18.67 0.25
N VAL A 301 14.27 -17.49 0.75
CA VAL A 301 14.55 -17.04 2.11
C VAL A 301 13.22 -16.80 2.81
N PRO A 302 12.78 -17.69 3.70
CA PRO A 302 11.55 -17.51 4.44
C PRO A 302 11.66 -16.35 5.44
N LEU A 303 10.52 -15.77 5.78
CA LEU A 303 10.39 -14.81 6.88
C LEU A 303 10.00 -15.52 8.18
N VAL A 304 10.50 -15.03 9.30
CA VAL A 304 10.05 -15.39 10.64
C VAL A 304 9.37 -14.21 11.32
N ALA A 305 8.31 -14.48 12.05
CA ALA A 305 7.60 -13.51 12.85
C ALA A 305 8.32 -13.29 14.19
N ILE A 306 8.85 -12.11 14.41
CA ILE A 306 9.37 -11.68 15.71
C ILE A 306 8.26 -10.94 16.44
N TYR A 307 7.80 -11.49 17.55
CA TYR A 307 6.84 -10.85 18.44
C TYR A 307 7.64 -9.95 19.39
N PRO A 308 7.49 -8.60 19.30
CA PRO A 308 8.32 -7.69 20.08
C PRO A 308 8.26 -8.00 21.56
N LYS A 309 9.44 -8.11 22.21
CA LYS A 309 9.53 -8.45 23.65
C LYS A 309 8.87 -7.43 24.56
N GLU A 310 8.71 -6.19 24.11
CA GLU A 310 7.99 -5.13 24.84
C GLU A 310 6.47 -5.30 24.77
N GLY A 311 6.00 -6.16 23.86
CA GLY A 311 4.58 -6.40 23.60
C GLY A 311 4.13 -5.95 22.23
N THR A 312 2.93 -6.38 21.85
CA THR A 312 2.33 -6.04 20.55
C THR A 312 0.82 -5.82 20.68
N LEU A 313 0.18 -5.39 19.56
CA LEU A 313 -1.25 -5.22 19.43
C LEU A 313 -1.83 -6.27 18.49
N TYR A 314 -3.10 -6.60 18.68
CA TYR A 314 -3.88 -7.32 17.69
C TYR A 314 -4.56 -6.36 16.72
N SER A 315 -4.54 -6.70 15.45
CA SER A 315 -5.56 -6.29 14.48
C SER A 315 -6.76 -7.19 14.71
N ASP A 316 -7.82 -6.64 15.33
CA ASP A 316 -8.95 -7.41 15.87
C ASP A 316 -10.19 -7.41 14.96
N SER A 317 -10.08 -6.85 13.79
CA SER A 317 -11.06 -6.90 12.68
C SER A 317 -12.53 -6.85 13.11
N PRO A 318 -13.02 -5.69 13.58
CA PRO A 318 -14.41 -5.53 13.95
C PRO A 318 -15.32 -5.52 12.72
N LEU A 319 -16.60 -5.86 12.92
CA LEU A 319 -17.69 -5.67 11.95
C LEU A 319 -18.62 -4.57 12.47
N PHE A 320 -18.37 -3.32 12.10
CA PHE A 320 -19.22 -2.19 12.48
C PHE A 320 -20.43 -2.09 11.54
N VAL A 321 -21.64 -2.21 12.07
CA VAL A 321 -22.85 -1.75 11.37
C VAL A 321 -22.92 -0.24 11.56
N LEU A 322 -22.92 0.51 10.46
CA LEU A 322 -22.87 1.96 10.53
C LEU A 322 -24.20 2.56 10.99
N ASP A 323 -24.12 3.53 11.90
CA ASP A 323 -25.27 4.35 12.32
C ASP A 323 -25.33 5.63 11.48
N ALA A 324 -25.50 5.44 10.18
CA ALA A 324 -25.53 6.49 9.17
C ALA A 324 -26.93 6.68 8.58
N ASP A 325 -27.25 7.90 8.15
CA ASP A 325 -28.54 8.26 7.58
C ASP A 325 -28.90 7.47 6.31
N TRP A 326 -27.88 6.94 5.61
CA TRP A 326 -28.09 6.12 4.42
C TRP A 326 -28.31 4.63 4.72
N VAL A 327 -28.19 4.19 5.98
CA VAL A 327 -28.35 2.80 6.37
C VAL A 327 -29.74 2.56 6.94
N THR A 328 -30.54 1.79 6.21
CA THR A 328 -31.94 1.49 6.56
C THR A 328 -32.05 0.41 7.63
N ALA A 329 -33.20 0.33 8.29
CA ALA A 329 -33.49 -0.70 9.30
C ALA A 329 -33.40 -2.12 8.75
N ILE A 330 -33.78 -2.34 7.47
CA ILE A 330 -33.71 -3.67 6.87
C ILE A 330 -32.25 -4.05 6.55
N GLU A 331 -31.44 -3.13 6.11
CA GLU A 331 -30.00 -3.35 5.90
C GLU A 331 -29.28 -3.62 7.22
N LYS A 332 -29.59 -2.88 8.31
CA LYS A 332 -29.05 -3.18 9.66
C LYS A 332 -29.38 -4.62 10.08
N LYS A 333 -30.61 -5.08 9.80
CA LYS A 333 -31.01 -6.46 10.10
C LYS A 333 -30.28 -7.48 9.25
N ALA A 334 -30.10 -7.22 7.95
CA ALA A 334 -29.36 -8.07 7.04
C ALA A 334 -27.86 -8.15 7.43
N ALA A 335 -27.28 -7.02 7.79
CA ALA A 335 -25.91 -6.93 8.31
C ALA A 335 -25.72 -7.78 9.57
N GLN A 336 -26.65 -7.70 10.53
CA GLN A 336 -26.57 -8.49 11.77
C GLN A 336 -26.63 -10.00 11.49
N GLN A 337 -27.44 -10.45 10.54
CA GLN A 337 -27.49 -11.88 10.16
C GLN A 337 -26.15 -12.36 9.60
N PHE A 338 -25.47 -11.54 8.79
CA PHE A 338 -24.14 -11.86 8.29
C PHE A 338 -23.12 -11.90 9.44
N ILE A 339 -23.17 -10.94 10.37
CA ILE A 339 -22.30 -10.92 11.56
C ILE A 339 -22.49 -12.19 12.39
N ASP A 340 -23.74 -12.62 12.63
CA ASP A 340 -24.05 -13.85 13.36
C ASP A 340 -23.53 -15.10 12.60
N PHE A 341 -23.64 -15.10 11.27
CA PHE A 341 -23.12 -16.18 10.43
C PHE A 341 -21.59 -16.31 10.54
N VAL A 342 -20.83 -15.20 10.45
CA VAL A 342 -19.36 -15.27 10.47
C VAL A 342 -18.79 -15.66 11.85
N GLN A 343 -19.59 -15.54 12.92
CA GLN A 343 -19.20 -15.99 14.26
C GLN A 343 -19.39 -17.50 14.49
N ARG A 344 -20.06 -18.19 13.59
CA ARG A 344 -20.27 -19.65 13.75
C ARG A 344 -18.98 -20.44 13.61
N PRO A 345 -18.82 -21.56 14.33
CA PRO A 345 -17.61 -22.37 14.25
C PRO A 345 -17.21 -22.80 12.82
N SER A 346 -18.19 -23.02 11.92
CA SER A 346 -17.94 -23.37 10.52
C SER A 346 -17.29 -22.22 9.74
N ALA A 347 -17.75 -20.98 9.90
CA ALA A 347 -17.17 -19.79 9.31
C ALA A 347 -15.80 -19.48 9.95
N GLN A 348 -15.66 -19.66 11.26
CA GLN A 348 -14.42 -19.42 11.98
C GLN A 348 -13.30 -20.44 11.65
N LYS A 349 -13.65 -21.67 11.25
CA LYS A 349 -12.67 -22.60 10.65
C LYS A 349 -12.13 -22.05 9.33
N LYS A 350 -12.97 -21.40 8.52
CA LYS A 350 -12.53 -20.74 7.29
C LYS A 350 -11.60 -19.55 7.59
N VAL A 351 -11.91 -18.77 8.63
CA VAL A 351 -11.01 -17.70 9.13
C VAL A 351 -9.61 -18.26 9.40
N LEU A 352 -9.52 -19.40 10.10
CA LEU A 352 -8.24 -20.07 10.37
C LEU A 352 -7.54 -20.54 9.08
N GLU A 353 -8.27 -21.13 8.13
CA GLU A 353 -7.71 -21.58 6.84
C GLU A 353 -7.03 -20.45 6.07
N TYR A 354 -7.56 -19.21 6.17
CA TYR A 354 -6.99 -18.00 5.59
C TYR A 354 -5.82 -17.41 6.38
N GLY A 355 -5.40 -18.05 7.49
CA GLY A 355 -4.22 -17.66 8.26
C GLY A 355 -4.49 -16.62 9.35
N PHE A 356 -5.75 -16.34 9.64
CA PHE A 356 -6.15 -15.50 10.78
C PHE A 356 -6.46 -16.35 12.00
N ARG A 357 -6.23 -15.81 13.18
CA ARG A 357 -6.68 -16.42 14.44
C ARG A 357 -8.19 -16.23 14.56
N PRO A 358 -8.95 -17.28 14.88
CA PRO A 358 -10.41 -17.16 15.05
C PRO A 358 -10.78 -16.15 16.15
N GLY A 359 -11.81 -15.33 15.89
CA GLY A 359 -12.42 -14.49 16.91
C GLY A 359 -13.32 -15.26 17.89
N ASN A 360 -13.85 -16.43 17.46
CA ASN A 360 -14.63 -17.33 18.31
C ASN A 360 -13.67 -18.27 19.08
N PRO A 361 -13.65 -18.21 20.42
CA PRO A 361 -12.75 -19.03 21.25
C PRO A 361 -13.03 -20.55 21.19
N ASP A 362 -14.21 -20.96 20.69
CA ASP A 362 -14.55 -22.39 20.52
C ASP A 362 -13.76 -23.05 19.38
N VAL A 363 -13.09 -22.26 18.53
CA VAL A 363 -12.24 -22.75 17.45
C VAL A 363 -10.77 -22.65 17.83
N THR A 364 -10.16 -23.79 18.05
CA THR A 364 -8.75 -23.86 18.46
C THR A 364 -7.81 -23.38 17.35
N ILE A 365 -6.79 -22.60 17.73
CA ILE A 365 -5.71 -22.18 16.82
C ILE A 365 -4.93 -23.41 16.34
N GLY A 366 -4.62 -23.47 15.06
CA GLY A 366 -3.90 -24.55 14.43
C GLY A 366 -3.35 -24.13 13.06
N ALA A 367 -2.99 -25.09 12.23
CA ALA A 367 -2.52 -24.78 10.88
C ALA A 367 -3.53 -23.90 10.12
N PRO A 368 -3.05 -22.88 9.34
CA PRO A 368 -1.66 -22.63 8.97
C PRO A 368 -0.83 -21.85 9.99
N ILE A 369 -1.39 -21.43 11.14
CA ILE A 369 -0.66 -20.72 12.19
C ILE A 369 0.26 -21.74 12.89
N SER A 370 1.53 -21.75 12.49
CA SER A 370 2.50 -22.74 12.97
C SER A 370 3.95 -22.29 12.73
N LYS A 371 4.88 -22.83 13.48
CA LYS A 371 6.33 -22.56 13.33
C LYS A 371 6.85 -22.96 11.95
N ALA A 372 6.24 -23.95 11.29
CA ALA A 372 6.59 -24.34 9.93
C ALA A 372 6.26 -23.25 8.88
N ASN A 373 5.37 -22.33 9.21
CA ASN A 373 5.04 -21.17 8.37
C ASN A 373 5.64 -19.86 8.93
N GLY A 374 6.66 -19.95 9.82
CA GLY A 374 7.39 -18.81 10.35
C GLY A 374 6.70 -18.06 11.49
N VAL A 375 5.61 -18.60 12.05
CA VAL A 375 4.82 -17.95 13.12
C VAL A 375 4.65 -18.88 14.32
N ASP A 376 4.52 -18.32 15.52
CA ASP A 376 4.37 -19.07 16.75
C ASP A 376 2.95 -18.98 17.32
N PRO A 377 2.16 -20.07 17.34
CA PRO A 377 0.78 -20.05 17.84
C PRO A 377 0.68 -19.68 19.33
N ASP A 378 1.77 -19.86 20.12
CA ASP A 378 1.81 -19.56 21.55
C ASP A 378 2.14 -18.08 21.85
N GLN A 379 2.44 -17.29 20.83
CA GLN A 379 2.70 -15.85 20.90
C GLN A 379 1.49 -15.04 20.42
N PRO A 380 1.39 -13.74 20.78
CA PRO A 380 2.29 -12.97 21.67
C PRO A 380 2.05 -13.25 23.16
N SER A 381 3.11 -13.15 23.95
CA SER A 381 3.04 -13.32 25.41
C SER A 381 2.62 -12.03 26.14
N THR A 382 2.82 -10.87 25.51
CA THR A 382 2.50 -9.55 26.07
C THR A 382 1.66 -8.76 25.08
N LEU A 383 0.48 -8.30 25.55
CA LEU A 383 -0.40 -7.41 24.78
C LEU A 383 -0.29 -5.98 25.29
N LEU A 384 -0.21 -5.05 24.35
CA LEU A 384 -0.28 -3.63 24.62
C LEU A 384 -1.74 -3.17 24.63
N GLN A 385 -2.04 -2.19 25.47
CA GLN A 385 -3.34 -1.54 25.45
C GLN A 385 -3.39 -0.56 24.25
N VAL A 386 -4.50 -0.56 23.52
CA VAL A 386 -4.78 0.49 22.53
C VAL A 386 -4.88 1.83 23.30
N PRO A 387 -4.14 2.88 22.89
CA PRO A 387 -4.22 4.18 23.55
C PRO A 387 -5.59 4.83 23.37
N GLU A 388 -5.92 5.77 24.25
CA GLU A 388 -7.14 6.57 24.12
C GLU A 388 -7.15 7.35 22.79
N PRO A 389 -8.31 7.56 22.14
CA PRO A 389 -8.40 8.16 20.82
C PRO A 389 -7.69 9.52 20.66
N PRO A 390 -7.78 10.48 21.63
CA PRO A 390 -7.02 11.72 21.54
C PRO A 390 -5.49 11.51 21.52
N VAL A 391 -5.00 10.51 22.27
CA VAL A 391 -3.57 10.15 22.27
C VAL A 391 -3.15 9.56 20.92
N MET A 392 -4.00 8.71 20.31
CA MET A 392 -3.74 8.17 18.96
C MET A 392 -3.68 9.27 17.90
N LEU A 393 -4.59 10.24 17.92
CA LEU A 393 -4.56 11.39 17.00
C LEU A 393 -3.29 12.23 17.18
N SER A 394 -2.92 12.53 18.43
CA SER A 394 -1.66 13.24 18.74
C SER A 394 -0.43 12.45 18.26
N LEU A 395 -0.46 11.13 18.40
CA LEU A 395 0.62 10.25 17.95
C LEU A 395 0.78 10.28 16.43
N LEU A 396 -0.32 10.21 15.66
CA LEU A 396 -0.32 10.37 14.21
C LEU A 396 0.23 11.73 13.77
N GLN A 397 -0.18 12.80 14.47
CA GLN A 397 0.34 14.14 14.20
C GLN A 397 1.85 14.23 14.45
N LYS A 398 2.33 13.70 15.60
CA LYS A 398 3.77 13.70 15.93
C LYS A 398 4.59 12.84 14.98
N TRP A 399 4.05 11.72 14.49
CA TRP A 399 4.74 10.89 13.52
C TRP A 399 5.10 11.69 12.25
N ARG A 400 4.25 12.59 11.81
CA ARG A 400 4.52 13.47 10.65
C ARG A 400 5.85 14.23 10.81
N GLU A 401 6.20 14.63 12.04
CA GLU A 401 7.47 15.31 12.36
C GLU A 401 8.64 14.33 12.59
N GLN A 402 8.35 13.10 12.99
CA GLN A 402 9.34 12.09 13.36
C GLN A 402 9.78 11.21 12.19
N ARG A 403 8.92 11.06 11.18
CA ARG A 403 9.19 10.21 10.02
C ARG A 403 10.46 10.63 9.30
N LYS A 404 11.08 9.67 8.61
CA LYS A 404 12.22 9.96 7.74
C LYS A 404 11.83 11.01 6.69
N GLY A 405 12.67 12.02 6.50
CA GLY A 405 12.39 13.05 5.52
C GLY A 405 12.52 12.54 4.08
N ALA A 406 11.85 13.22 3.16
CA ALA A 406 11.83 12.90 1.74
C ALA A 406 12.71 13.85 0.92
N ARG A 407 13.19 13.34 -0.22
CA ARG A 407 13.84 14.08 -1.30
C ARG A 407 13.23 13.61 -2.61
N VAL A 408 12.37 14.45 -3.21
CA VAL A 408 11.48 14.07 -4.31
C VAL A 408 11.68 15.00 -5.50
N LEU A 409 11.79 14.42 -6.70
CA LEU A 409 11.66 15.14 -7.96
C LEU A 409 10.30 14.80 -8.56
N LEU A 410 9.41 15.81 -8.62
CA LEU A 410 8.16 15.71 -9.37
C LEU A 410 8.45 15.91 -10.85
N VAL A 411 8.05 14.95 -11.68
CA VAL A 411 8.22 14.96 -13.14
C VAL A 411 6.84 14.94 -13.77
N LEU A 412 6.42 16.08 -14.29
CA LEU A 412 5.07 16.32 -14.78
C LEU A 412 5.06 16.31 -16.30
N ASP A 413 4.25 15.46 -16.89
CA ASP A 413 3.93 15.44 -18.29
C ASP A 413 3.15 16.70 -18.69
N VAL A 414 3.66 17.41 -19.69
CA VAL A 414 2.99 18.54 -20.32
C VAL A 414 2.86 18.34 -21.84
N SER A 415 2.79 17.08 -22.27
CA SER A 415 2.59 16.72 -23.68
C SER A 415 1.22 17.13 -24.20
N GLY A 416 1.04 17.05 -25.52
CA GLY A 416 -0.16 17.52 -26.19
C GLY A 416 -1.43 16.78 -25.82
N SER A 417 -1.34 15.51 -25.43
CA SER A 417 -2.47 14.69 -24.94
C SER A 417 -3.06 15.23 -23.63
N MET A 418 -2.25 15.85 -22.79
CA MET A 418 -2.69 16.47 -21.53
C MET A 418 -3.70 17.62 -21.70
N LYS A 419 -3.93 18.12 -22.93
CA LYS A 419 -4.97 19.11 -23.26
C LYS A 419 -6.36 18.52 -23.40
N GLU A 420 -6.48 17.20 -23.51
CA GLU A 420 -7.76 16.55 -23.66
C GLU A 420 -8.65 16.75 -22.43
N ALA A 421 -9.98 16.76 -22.65
CA ALA A 421 -10.93 16.81 -21.53
C ALA A 421 -10.76 15.58 -20.63
N ALA A 422 -10.72 15.78 -19.34
CA ALA A 422 -10.57 14.71 -18.37
C ALA A 422 -11.79 13.75 -18.37
N ASP A 423 -12.99 14.27 -18.61
CA ASP A 423 -14.20 13.47 -18.86
C ASP A 423 -14.56 13.55 -20.36
N PRO A 424 -14.47 12.45 -21.12
CA PRO A 424 -14.87 12.43 -22.52
C PRO A 424 -16.34 12.81 -22.76
N LYS A 425 -17.19 12.74 -21.74
CA LYS A 425 -18.61 13.14 -21.79
C LYS A 425 -18.81 14.64 -21.60
N ASP A 426 -17.80 15.34 -21.08
CA ASP A 426 -17.78 16.80 -20.92
C ASP A 426 -16.59 17.42 -21.66
N PRO A 427 -16.66 17.57 -22.99
CA PRO A 427 -15.53 18.08 -23.80
C PRO A 427 -15.12 19.53 -23.47
N ASN A 428 -15.96 20.28 -22.74
CA ASN A 428 -15.68 21.66 -22.30
C ASN A 428 -15.31 21.71 -20.80
N GLY A 429 -15.21 20.58 -20.14
CA GLY A 429 -14.77 20.46 -18.76
C GLY A 429 -13.28 20.70 -18.58
N PRO A 430 -12.75 20.47 -17.37
CA PRO A 430 -11.34 20.61 -17.10
C PRO A 430 -10.51 19.61 -17.93
N THR A 431 -9.34 20.07 -18.37
CA THR A 431 -8.40 19.20 -19.08
C THR A 431 -7.72 18.21 -18.11
N LYS A 432 -7.11 17.16 -18.66
CA LYS A 432 -6.26 16.26 -17.88
C LYS A 432 -5.19 17.06 -17.11
N LEU A 433 -4.52 18.01 -17.78
CA LEU A 433 -3.50 18.85 -17.13
C LEU A 433 -4.08 19.72 -16.00
N ASP A 434 -5.31 20.23 -16.13
CA ASP A 434 -5.91 21.04 -15.07
C ASP A 434 -6.14 20.25 -13.79
N LEU A 435 -6.64 19.01 -13.92
CA LEU A 435 -6.82 18.12 -12.76
C LEU A 435 -5.48 17.66 -12.18
N ALA A 436 -4.50 17.32 -13.03
CA ALA A 436 -3.15 16.95 -12.60
C ALA A 436 -2.46 18.08 -11.82
N LYS A 437 -2.55 19.33 -12.32
CA LYS A 437 -2.03 20.51 -11.61
C LYS A 437 -2.69 20.71 -10.25
N LYS A 438 -4.02 20.60 -10.20
CA LYS A 438 -4.77 20.70 -8.94
C LYS A 438 -4.30 19.64 -7.95
N ALA A 439 -4.27 18.38 -8.35
CA ALA A 439 -3.84 17.25 -7.52
C ALA A 439 -2.39 17.40 -7.02
N ALA A 440 -1.47 17.79 -7.91
CA ALA A 440 -0.07 18.02 -7.54
C ALA A 440 0.07 19.13 -6.49
N ILE A 441 -0.68 20.24 -6.64
CA ILE A 441 -0.64 21.37 -5.69
C ILE A 441 -1.23 20.94 -4.33
N GLU A 442 -2.33 20.22 -4.31
CA GLU A 442 -2.95 19.68 -3.08
C GLU A 442 -1.97 18.74 -2.36
N ALA A 443 -1.33 17.83 -3.09
CA ALA A 443 -0.34 16.88 -2.55
C ALA A 443 0.92 17.56 -1.97
N LEU A 444 1.27 18.79 -2.39
CA LEU A 444 2.35 19.54 -1.73
C LEU A 444 2.06 19.77 -0.24
N GLY A 445 0.77 19.76 0.19
CA GLY A 445 0.36 19.87 1.59
C GLY A 445 0.85 18.72 2.47
N GLU A 446 1.08 17.54 1.91
CA GLU A 446 1.50 16.34 2.63
C GLU A 446 3.00 16.34 2.99
N PHE A 447 3.81 17.10 2.27
CA PHE A 447 5.22 17.22 2.59
C PHE A 447 5.45 18.12 3.80
N LYS A 448 6.33 17.71 4.71
CA LYS A 448 6.74 18.55 5.84
C LYS A 448 7.77 19.61 5.42
N SER A 449 8.03 20.56 6.30
CA SER A 449 8.86 21.74 5.98
C SER A 449 10.30 21.41 5.56
N ASP A 450 10.88 20.34 6.09
CA ASP A 450 12.25 19.89 5.80
C ASP A 450 12.35 18.81 4.71
N ASP A 451 11.23 18.34 4.17
CA ASP A 451 11.22 17.55 2.94
C ASP A 451 11.73 18.42 1.78
N GLN A 452 12.41 17.79 0.84
CA GLN A 452 12.99 18.47 -0.31
C GLN A 452 12.25 18.06 -1.57
N VAL A 453 11.66 19.02 -2.27
CA VAL A 453 10.89 18.76 -3.49
C VAL A 453 11.36 19.67 -4.61
N GLY A 454 11.57 19.11 -5.80
CA GLY A 454 11.85 19.81 -7.04
C GLY A 454 10.77 19.56 -8.08
N LEU A 455 10.80 20.33 -9.17
CA LEU A 455 9.84 20.21 -10.28
C LEU A 455 10.58 20.17 -11.60
N ARG A 456 10.33 19.12 -12.37
CA ARG A 456 10.69 18.94 -13.77
C ARG A 456 9.40 18.82 -14.59
N ILE A 457 9.32 19.49 -15.71
CA ILE A 457 8.31 19.22 -16.74
C ILE A 457 8.97 18.50 -17.91
N PHE A 458 8.19 17.76 -18.67
CA PHE A 458 8.70 17.10 -19.86
C PHE A 458 7.70 17.08 -21.02
N THR A 459 8.24 17.27 -22.18
CA THR A 459 7.69 17.09 -23.53
C THR A 459 8.84 17.31 -24.51
N THR A 460 8.69 16.94 -25.76
CA THR A 460 9.71 17.22 -26.79
C THR A 460 9.81 18.71 -27.12
N GLY A 461 10.96 19.17 -27.59
CA GLY A 461 11.13 20.52 -28.16
C GLY A 461 11.15 21.64 -27.12
N LEU A 462 11.58 21.39 -25.90
CA LEU A 462 11.78 22.40 -24.86
C LEU A 462 13.12 23.15 -25.03
N GLY A 463 13.24 24.26 -24.30
CA GLY A 463 14.46 25.08 -24.31
C GLY A 463 14.55 26.04 -25.49
N PRO A 464 15.59 26.92 -25.49
CA PRO A 464 15.74 27.95 -26.50
C PRO A 464 15.95 27.42 -27.91
N ASN A 465 16.57 26.24 -28.05
CA ASN A 465 16.87 25.60 -29.32
C ASN A 465 15.80 24.59 -29.75
N GLN A 466 14.79 24.35 -28.91
CA GLN A 466 13.74 23.34 -29.13
C GLN A 466 14.31 21.90 -29.26
N ASP A 467 15.41 21.59 -28.56
CA ASP A 467 16.14 20.32 -28.60
C ASP A 467 16.09 19.55 -27.26
N ALA A 468 15.51 20.13 -26.23
CA ALA A 468 15.41 19.50 -24.92
C ALA A 468 14.08 18.72 -24.75
N ASN A 469 14.16 17.61 -24.04
CA ASN A 469 13.02 16.76 -23.71
C ASN A 469 12.44 17.03 -22.33
N PHE A 470 13.12 17.83 -21.52
CA PHE A 470 12.64 18.26 -20.21
C PHE A 470 13.20 19.64 -19.83
N GLN A 471 12.59 20.24 -18.82
CA GLN A 471 13.08 21.46 -18.18
C GLN A 471 12.90 21.37 -16.67
N ASP A 472 14.00 21.60 -15.93
CA ASP A 472 13.94 21.79 -14.47
C ASP A 472 13.43 23.20 -14.16
N LEU A 473 12.20 23.29 -13.65
CA LEU A 473 11.58 24.56 -13.29
C LEU A 473 12.00 25.02 -11.91
N LEU A 474 12.20 24.06 -10.99
CA LEU A 474 12.69 24.31 -9.64
C LEU A 474 13.60 23.17 -9.18
N PRO A 475 14.77 23.48 -8.57
CA PRO A 475 15.65 22.46 -8.00
C PRO A 475 15.03 21.80 -6.78
N VAL A 476 15.50 20.59 -6.44
CA VAL A 476 15.09 19.87 -5.23
C VAL A 476 15.61 20.61 -4.00
N GLN A 477 14.73 21.28 -3.27
CA GLN A 477 15.03 22.15 -2.12
C GLN A 477 13.98 21.96 -1.01
N PRO A 478 14.25 22.42 0.24
CA PRO A 478 13.31 22.29 1.35
C PRO A 478 11.96 22.97 1.07
N MET A 479 10.88 22.30 1.46
CA MET A 479 9.52 22.80 1.29
C MET A 479 9.26 24.09 2.06
N SER A 480 9.98 24.35 3.15
CA SER A 480 9.92 25.63 3.88
C SER A 480 10.22 26.85 3.01
N THR A 481 10.98 26.69 1.93
CA THR A 481 11.35 27.79 1.01
C THR A 481 10.79 27.60 -0.40
N ASN A 482 10.31 26.40 -0.75
CA ASN A 482 10.01 26.04 -2.14
C ASN A 482 8.52 25.84 -2.42
N ARG A 483 7.67 25.66 -1.40
CA ARG A 483 6.25 25.28 -1.55
C ARG A 483 5.47 26.22 -2.46
N GLU A 484 5.50 27.52 -2.18
CA GLU A 484 4.76 28.53 -2.96
C GLU A 484 5.27 28.64 -4.39
N ALA A 485 6.59 28.55 -4.59
CA ALA A 485 7.19 28.56 -5.91
C ALA A 485 6.80 27.33 -6.72
N LEU A 486 6.77 26.12 -6.09
CA LEU A 486 6.28 24.89 -6.72
C LEU A 486 4.82 25.06 -7.17
N ALA A 487 3.94 25.48 -6.27
CA ALA A 487 2.54 25.69 -6.59
C ALA A 487 2.34 26.69 -7.73
N SER A 488 3.09 27.81 -7.75
CA SER A 488 3.04 28.77 -8.84
C SER A 488 3.51 28.15 -10.16
N ARG A 489 4.68 27.51 -10.17
CA ARG A 489 5.23 26.91 -11.40
C ARG A 489 4.34 25.79 -11.95
N ILE A 490 3.69 25.00 -11.10
CA ILE A 490 2.74 23.97 -11.54
C ILE A 490 1.52 24.63 -12.22
N ARG A 491 0.96 25.71 -11.64
CA ARG A 491 -0.20 26.42 -12.23
C ARG A 491 0.10 26.97 -13.62
N ASP A 492 1.32 27.45 -13.84
CA ASP A 492 1.73 28.14 -15.07
C ASP A 492 1.94 27.19 -16.26
N GLN A 493 1.84 25.85 -16.06
CA GLN A 493 2.09 24.89 -17.13
C GLN A 493 0.91 24.78 -18.10
N PHE A 494 1.25 24.53 -19.38
CA PHE A 494 0.32 24.32 -20.48
C PHE A 494 0.80 23.18 -21.39
N PRO A 495 -0.12 22.46 -22.10
CA PRO A 495 0.24 21.30 -22.89
C PRO A 495 0.91 21.67 -24.21
N GLN A 496 1.92 20.86 -24.63
CA GLN A 496 2.62 21.04 -25.92
C GLN A 496 3.34 19.75 -26.35
N ASN A 497 3.53 19.55 -27.65
CA ASN A 497 4.37 18.52 -28.28
C ASN A 497 4.14 17.04 -27.83
N ALA A 498 5.18 16.19 -27.87
CA ALA A 498 5.14 14.73 -27.70
C ALA A 498 5.71 14.29 -26.33
N THR A 499 5.76 12.97 -26.07
CA THR A 499 5.98 12.36 -24.74
C THR A 499 7.27 11.53 -24.70
N PRO A 500 8.48 12.11 -24.55
CA PRO A 500 9.75 11.36 -24.50
C PRO A 500 9.96 10.66 -23.14
N LEU A 501 9.05 9.75 -22.80
CA LEU A 501 8.89 9.14 -21.47
C LEU A 501 10.15 8.42 -20.96
N TYR A 502 10.73 7.55 -21.79
CA TYR A 502 11.82 6.68 -21.35
C TYR A 502 13.11 7.46 -21.11
N ALA A 503 13.44 8.39 -22.00
CA ALA A 503 14.61 9.23 -21.89
C ALA A 503 14.54 10.08 -20.62
N VAL A 504 13.42 10.78 -20.41
CA VAL A 504 13.22 11.68 -19.25
C VAL A 504 13.21 10.91 -17.93
N THR A 505 12.62 9.72 -17.88
CA THR A 505 12.65 8.86 -16.70
C THR A 505 14.08 8.49 -16.34
N GLY A 506 14.89 8.08 -17.34
CA GLY A 506 16.29 7.74 -17.15
C GLY A 506 17.14 8.89 -16.67
N ASP A 507 16.88 10.11 -17.15
CA ASP A 507 17.60 11.33 -16.73
C ASP A 507 17.20 11.77 -15.33
N ALA A 508 15.90 11.76 -15.01
CA ALA A 508 15.40 12.08 -13.67
C ALA A 508 15.98 11.14 -12.60
N PHE A 509 15.97 9.84 -12.88
CA PHE A 509 16.60 8.84 -12.00
C PHE A 509 18.11 9.08 -11.83
N GLY A 510 18.83 9.31 -12.93
CA GLY A 510 20.28 9.57 -12.90
C GLY A 510 20.66 10.81 -12.09
N ASP A 511 19.89 11.89 -12.20
CA ASP A 511 20.06 13.11 -11.42
C ASP A 511 19.83 12.86 -9.92
N MET A 512 18.78 12.10 -9.57
CA MET A 512 18.50 11.76 -8.17
C MET A 512 19.54 10.81 -7.59
N VAL A 513 20.07 9.87 -8.36
CA VAL A 513 21.21 9.01 -7.98
C VAL A 513 22.47 9.85 -7.75
N THR A 514 22.77 10.81 -8.61
CA THR A 514 23.95 11.69 -8.49
C THR A 514 23.88 12.54 -7.22
N LYS A 515 22.70 13.07 -6.91
CA LYS A 515 22.44 13.94 -5.75
C LYS A 515 21.79 13.18 -4.57
N TYR A 516 22.07 11.89 -4.42
CA TYR A 516 21.47 11.02 -3.41
C TYR A 516 21.79 11.48 -1.99
N ASP A 517 20.76 11.53 -1.14
CA ASP A 517 20.88 11.80 0.29
C ASP A 517 20.51 10.55 1.10
N PRO A 518 21.46 9.85 1.75
CA PRO A 518 21.18 8.62 2.49
C PRO A 518 20.31 8.85 3.74
N THR A 519 20.17 10.10 4.20
CA THR A 519 19.34 10.45 5.35
C THR A 519 17.88 10.65 4.98
N LYS A 520 17.55 10.61 3.69
CA LYS A 520 16.21 10.86 3.16
C LYS A 520 15.70 9.69 2.32
N ILE A 521 14.40 9.62 2.13
CA ILE A 521 13.78 8.77 1.10
C ILE A 521 13.94 9.52 -0.22
N ASN A 522 14.69 8.94 -1.16
CA ASN A 522 14.95 9.55 -2.47
C ASN A 522 14.01 8.98 -3.51
N ALA A 523 13.26 9.84 -4.20
CA ALA A 523 12.25 9.39 -5.15
C ALA A 523 12.06 10.33 -6.35
N VAL A 524 11.61 9.74 -7.46
CA VAL A 524 11.02 10.41 -8.61
C VAL A 524 9.53 10.08 -8.61
N VAL A 525 8.67 11.07 -8.67
CA VAL A 525 7.24 10.90 -8.94
C VAL A 525 6.99 11.33 -10.38
N LEU A 526 6.61 10.39 -11.22
CA LEU A 526 6.44 10.58 -12.65
C LEU A 526 4.96 10.49 -13.00
N LEU A 527 4.38 11.58 -13.50
CA LEU A 527 2.98 11.59 -13.97
C LEU A 527 2.97 11.74 -15.48
N THR A 528 2.28 10.81 -16.17
CA THR A 528 2.10 10.80 -17.64
C THR A 528 0.75 10.23 -18.03
N ASP A 529 0.15 10.75 -19.10
CA ASP A 529 -1.10 10.26 -19.69
C ASP A 529 -0.87 9.51 -21.00
N GLY A 530 0.40 9.33 -21.41
CA GLY A 530 0.74 8.77 -22.73
C GLY A 530 1.70 7.59 -22.68
N LYS A 531 1.91 7.04 -23.86
CA LYS A 531 3.00 6.10 -24.16
C LYS A 531 4.26 6.90 -24.52
N ASN A 532 5.40 6.20 -24.61
CA ASN A 532 6.59 6.84 -25.17
C ASN A 532 6.32 7.32 -26.59
N ASP A 533 6.62 8.60 -26.86
CA ASP A 533 6.55 9.22 -28.18
C ASP A 533 7.68 10.25 -28.27
N ASP A 534 8.81 9.83 -28.77
CA ASP A 534 9.97 10.69 -29.08
C ASP A 534 10.12 10.95 -30.59
N GLY A 535 9.14 10.49 -31.38
CA GLY A 535 9.10 10.61 -32.83
C GLY A 535 9.57 9.37 -33.59
N ASP A 536 10.11 8.33 -32.91
CA ASP A 536 10.49 7.05 -33.50
C ASP A 536 10.04 5.87 -32.63
N THR A 537 8.91 5.27 -32.97
CA THR A 537 8.38 4.11 -32.23
C THR A 537 9.07 2.78 -32.60
N SER A 538 9.98 2.76 -33.58
CA SER A 538 10.62 1.55 -34.07
C SER A 538 11.61 0.95 -33.05
N ASP A 539 12.15 1.75 -32.12
CA ASP A 539 13.12 1.36 -31.11
C ASP A 539 12.59 1.43 -29.65
N ASP A 540 11.31 1.74 -29.44
CA ASP A 540 10.67 1.87 -28.11
C ASP A 540 10.97 0.68 -27.19
N ARG A 541 10.87 -0.54 -27.72
CA ARG A 541 11.17 -1.76 -26.94
C ARG A 541 12.63 -1.80 -26.48
N GLN A 542 13.57 -1.34 -27.32
CA GLN A 542 14.98 -1.30 -26.98
C GLN A 542 15.26 -0.18 -25.99
N GLN A 543 14.63 0.97 -26.14
CA GLN A 543 14.73 2.09 -25.21
C GLN A 543 14.21 1.68 -23.83
N LEU A 544 13.01 1.07 -23.72
CA LEU A 544 12.47 0.55 -22.47
C LEU A 544 13.44 -0.45 -21.82
N SER A 545 13.90 -1.44 -22.57
CA SER A 545 14.85 -2.45 -22.05
C SER A 545 16.13 -1.81 -21.49
N SER A 546 16.68 -0.82 -22.19
CA SER A 546 17.87 -0.09 -21.76
C SER A 546 17.62 0.76 -20.51
N LEU A 547 16.45 1.38 -20.43
CA LEU A 547 16.00 2.10 -19.24
C LEU A 547 15.91 1.17 -18.03
N LEU A 548 15.19 0.05 -18.16
CA LEU A 548 15.00 -0.92 -17.07
C LEU A 548 16.34 -1.45 -16.55
N GLU A 549 17.29 -1.73 -17.45
CA GLU A 549 18.66 -2.13 -17.07
C GLU A 549 19.39 -1.02 -16.30
N LYS A 550 19.29 0.25 -16.74
CA LYS A 550 19.85 1.41 -16.06
C LYS A 550 19.29 1.56 -14.64
N LEU A 551 17.96 1.44 -14.50
CA LEU A 551 17.25 1.55 -13.22
C LEU A 551 17.67 0.43 -12.25
N ARG A 552 17.69 -0.82 -12.68
CA ARG A 552 18.12 -1.98 -11.88
C ARG A 552 19.57 -1.84 -11.42
N ARG A 553 20.50 -1.48 -12.29
CA ARG A 553 21.90 -1.27 -11.92
C ARG A 553 22.06 -0.18 -10.86
N GLY A 554 21.23 0.85 -10.89
CA GLY A 554 21.26 1.94 -9.90
C GLY A 554 20.72 1.54 -8.53
N THR A 555 19.82 0.54 -8.48
CA THR A 555 19.11 0.13 -7.25
C THR A 555 19.63 -1.16 -6.60
N GLU A 556 20.33 -2.03 -7.33
CA GLU A 556 20.68 -3.39 -6.90
C GLU A 556 22.20 -3.66 -6.75
N GLY A 557 23.06 -2.78 -7.21
CA GLY A 557 24.53 -2.96 -7.17
C GLY A 557 25.16 -2.79 -5.78
N GLU A 558 26.44 -3.13 -5.65
CA GLU A 558 27.21 -2.96 -4.39
C GLU A 558 27.20 -1.52 -3.87
N ASN A 559 27.14 -0.55 -4.77
CA ASN A 559 27.04 0.89 -4.50
C ASN A 559 25.64 1.44 -4.79
N ALA A 560 24.62 0.59 -4.72
CA ALA A 560 23.24 0.95 -5.02
C ALA A 560 22.75 2.10 -4.13
N LYS A 561 22.18 3.10 -4.79
CA LYS A 561 21.51 4.22 -4.16
C LYS A 561 20.02 4.00 -4.29
N SER A 562 19.33 3.82 -3.17
CA SER A 562 17.90 3.52 -3.15
C SER A 562 17.09 4.74 -3.60
N VAL A 563 17.09 5.01 -4.90
CA VAL A 563 16.18 5.96 -5.55
C VAL A 563 15.03 5.17 -6.15
N ARG A 564 13.78 5.55 -5.85
CA ARG A 564 12.58 4.90 -6.35
C ARG A 564 11.87 5.76 -7.36
N VAL A 565 11.33 5.15 -8.41
CA VAL A 565 10.47 5.82 -9.39
C VAL A 565 9.05 5.35 -9.15
N PHE A 566 8.16 6.28 -8.81
CA PHE A 566 6.73 6.06 -8.61
C PHE A 566 5.96 6.66 -9.78
N PRO A 567 5.65 5.88 -10.82
CA PRO A 567 4.86 6.36 -11.93
C PRO A 567 3.38 6.42 -11.57
N ILE A 568 2.70 7.44 -12.10
CA ILE A 568 1.24 7.59 -12.10
C ILE A 568 0.78 7.46 -13.55
N ALA A 569 0.11 6.37 -13.90
CA ALA A 569 -0.56 6.17 -15.18
C ALA A 569 -1.86 6.98 -15.19
N TYR A 570 -1.88 8.11 -15.92
CA TYR A 570 -2.96 9.07 -15.85
C TYR A 570 -3.80 9.05 -17.13
N GLY A 571 -5.10 8.72 -17.00
CA GLY A 571 -5.97 8.52 -18.16
C GLY A 571 -5.81 7.14 -18.82
N SER A 572 -6.74 6.79 -19.71
CA SER A 572 -6.84 5.44 -20.31
C SER A 572 -5.73 5.12 -21.32
N ASP A 573 -5.01 6.13 -21.81
CA ASP A 573 -4.03 5.96 -22.88
C ASP A 573 -2.60 5.74 -22.35
N ALA A 574 -2.37 5.91 -21.05
CA ALA A 574 -1.10 5.64 -20.39
C ALA A 574 -0.72 4.16 -20.51
N ASP A 575 0.57 3.89 -20.74
CA ASP A 575 1.11 2.53 -20.82
C ASP A 575 1.40 1.99 -19.40
N LEU A 576 0.35 1.49 -18.76
CA LEU A 576 0.44 0.98 -17.38
C LEU A 576 1.45 -0.18 -17.25
N ASP A 577 1.60 -1.03 -18.29
CA ASP A 577 2.54 -2.15 -18.25
C ASP A 577 3.99 -1.64 -18.24
N ALA A 578 4.35 -0.72 -19.15
CA ALA A 578 5.69 -0.11 -19.15
C ALA A 578 5.97 0.68 -17.86
N LEU A 579 4.98 1.39 -17.33
CA LEU A 579 5.10 2.13 -16.07
C LEU A 579 5.25 1.19 -14.87
N THR A 580 4.59 0.04 -14.87
CA THR A 580 4.77 -1.02 -13.87
C THR A 580 6.19 -1.59 -13.92
N ASP A 581 6.70 -1.92 -15.10
CA ASP A 581 8.08 -2.38 -15.27
C ASP A 581 9.11 -1.36 -14.76
N ILE A 582 8.89 -0.06 -15.02
CA ILE A 582 9.74 1.05 -14.52
C ILE A 582 9.71 1.11 -12.98
N ALA A 583 8.52 1.03 -12.39
CA ALA A 583 8.37 1.03 -10.93
C ALA A 583 9.09 -0.18 -10.30
N GLU A 584 8.83 -1.38 -10.81
CA GLU A 584 9.44 -2.61 -10.33
C GLU A 584 10.97 -2.61 -10.46
N ALA A 585 11.52 -2.06 -11.54
CA ALA A 585 12.97 -1.93 -11.73
C ALA A 585 13.64 -1.07 -10.63
N THR A 586 12.88 -0.28 -9.87
CA THR A 586 13.36 0.53 -8.75
C THR A 586 12.78 0.11 -7.41
N ASN A 587 12.14 -1.06 -7.32
CA ASN A 587 11.45 -1.55 -6.11
C ASN A 587 10.39 -0.57 -5.60
N ALA A 588 9.65 0.06 -6.49
CA ALA A 588 8.51 0.92 -6.24
C ALA A 588 7.20 0.27 -6.73
N ALA A 589 6.11 1.02 -6.74
CA ALA A 589 4.83 0.64 -7.32
C ALA A 589 4.39 1.69 -8.35
N ALA A 590 3.74 1.24 -9.43
CA ALA A 590 2.99 2.12 -10.32
C ALA A 590 1.58 2.36 -9.76
N TYR A 591 1.03 3.53 -10.02
CA TYR A 591 -0.29 3.93 -9.54
C TYR A 591 -1.21 4.20 -10.72
N ASP A 592 -2.37 3.54 -10.70
CA ASP A 592 -3.37 3.66 -11.75
C ASP A 592 -4.33 4.84 -11.45
N ALA A 593 -4.31 5.84 -12.31
CA ALA A 593 -5.24 6.96 -12.39
C ALA A 593 -5.88 7.02 -13.79
N SER A 594 -6.18 5.86 -14.39
CA SER A 594 -6.84 5.76 -15.69
C SER A 594 -8.19 6.47 -15.73
N ASN A 595 -8.88 6.56 -14.58
CA ASN A 595 -9.96 7.51 -14.39
C ASN A 595 -9.40 8.84 -13.89
N PRO A 596 -9.35 9.90 -14.72
CA PRO A 596 -8.74 11.18 -14.35
C PRO A 596 -9.35 11.84 -13.10
N ALA A 597 -10.59 11.53 -12.74
CA ALA A 597 -11.24 12.08 -11.55
C ALA A 597 -10.59 11.58 -10.24
N THR A 598 -9.85 10.46 -10.28
CA THR A 598 -9.18 9.86 -9.10
C THR A 598 -7.80 10.45 -8.83
N ILE A 599 -7.29 11.34 -9.67
CA ILE A 599 -5.88 11.78 -9.62
C ILE A 599 -5.45 12.37 -8.27
N THR A 600 -6.31 13.12 -7.60
CA THR A 600 -6.00 13.69 -6.29
C THR A 600 -5.74 12.59 -5.26
N LYS A 601 -6.60 11.55 -5.23
CA LYS A 601 -6.45 10.39 -4.35
C LYS A 601 -5.15 9.63 -4.66
N VAL A 602 -4.92 9.36 -5.94
CA VAL A 602 -3.73 8.63 -6.40
C VAL A 602 -2.47 9.42 -6.05
N PHE A 603 -2.45 10.73 -6.26
CA PHE A 603 -1.30 11.56 -5.92
C PHE A 603 -1.01 11.55 -4.41
N THR A 604 -2.05 11.62 -3.58
CA THR A 604 -1.93 11.50 -2.12
C THR A 604 -1.38 10.13 -1.72
N ALA A 605 -1.84 9.04 -2.35
CA ALA A 605 -1.32 7.69 -2.10
C ALA A 605 0.17 7.58 -2.46
N VAL A 606 0.60 8.17 -3.59
CA VAL A 606 2.03 8.22 -3.97
C VAL A 606 2.84 8.98 -2.94
N VAL A 607 2.38 10.16 -2.53
CA VAL A 607 3.10 10.99 -1.56
C VAL A 607 3.14 10.34 -0.17
N SER A 608 2.19 9.47 0.15
CA SER A 608 2.17 8.70 1.40
C SER A 608 3.37 7.74 1.58
N ASN A 609 4.12 7.47 0.50
CA ASN A 609 5.35 6.67 0.57
C ASN A 609 6.55 7.42 1.18
N PHE A 610 6.38 8.70 1.43
CA PHE A 610 7.49 9.57 1.87
C PHE A 610 7.40 10.07 3.31
#